data_1680cccb6d4912f4426cd92255f7db13
#
_entry.id   1680cccb6d4912f4426cd92255f7db13
#
_cell.length_a   1.000
_cell.length_b   1.000
_cell.length_c   1.000
_cell.angle_alpha   90.00
_cell.angle_beta   90.00
_cell.angle_gamma   90.00
#
_symmetry.space_group_name_H-M   'P 1'
#
loop_
_entity.id
_entity.type
_entity.pdbx_description
1 polymer ?
#
loop_
_entity_poly.entity_id
_entity_poly.type
_entity_poly.pdbx_seq_one_letter_code
_entity_poly.pdbx_strand_id
1 'polypeptide(L)'
;MNNNRKKKTQTQTPGEERLKSFLDMIAPSVIQFYTDHYICGNTFRSVWALREYPTATDEQAILRHLGEKDGVTLRIYTRQVTPAEEKKIISNAANKNRMKQGNTENLQETVTAASNLQDVTNIIATMHRNREPLLHTAVYLELSAADMDKLKLLQTEVLTELIRSKLNVDKLLLRQKQGFLCVHPAGRNVFLEQFERALPASSVANLFPFNYSGKTDKNGFYIGRDKFGSNVSVDFNQRADDKTNANILILGNSGQGKSYLLKLIQTILRESGMKVICLDPEHEYVDLTGNLGGCFVDLMSGEYIINVLEPKTWDENGSPEDTEAPYAFRCSSKLSQHISFLKDFFRSYKNFTDSQLDTIEIMLAKLYEKWNIGDDTDFGRLTPKDYPVLSDLYDLMEEEYKHYDAKKKQLYTAELLQEICLGLHSMCKGAESKFFNGHTNITDSSFLTFGVKGLLQASKNVKDAMLFNVLSFMSNELLTNGHTAACIDEFYLFLTNLTAVEYIRNFMKRVRKKDSAVILASQNLEDFNIDGIREYTKPLFSIPTHVFLFNAGNIDSRFYIDTLQLEQSEYNLIRYPQRGVCLYKCGNERYNLMVHAPEYKEKLFGSAGGR
;
A
#
# COMPACT_ATOMS: atom_id res chain seq x y z
N MET A 1 -32.61 -56.78 -69.45
CA MET A 1 -32.77 -57.45 -68.13
C MET A 1 -32.10 -56.54 -67.09
N ASN A 2 -32.90 -55.81 -66.36
CA ASN A 2 -32.53 -54.84 -65.36
C ASN A 2 -32.21 -55.52 -63.99
N ASN A 3 -31.05 -55.36 -63.47
CA ASN A 3 -30.70 -55.75 -62.09
C ASN A 3 -30.58 -54.51 -61.21
N ASN A 4 -31.70 -54.16 -60.58
CA ASN A 4 -31.76 -53.16 -59.50
C ASN A 4 -31.20 -53.77 -58.20
N ARG A 5 -29.98 -53.43 -57.79
CA ARG A 5 -29.53 -53.68 -56.44
C ARG A 5 -30.00 -52.52 -55.50
N LYS A 6 -31.03 -52.79 -54.71
CA LYS A 6 -31.48 -51.95 -53.60
C LYS A 6 -30.33 -51.84 -52.58
N LYS A 7 -29.74 -50.66 -52.39
CA LYS A 7 -28.95 -50.33 -51.20
C LYS A 7 -29.86 -50.32 -49.97
N LYS A 8 -29.65 -51.27 -49.07
CA LYS A 8 -30.25 -51.19 -47.71
C LYS A 8 -29.64 -50.01 -46.97
N THR A 9 -30.37 -48.96 -46.79
CA THR A 9 -30.08 -47.89 -45.84
C THR A 9 -30.25 -48.50 -44.43
N GLN A 10 -29.14 -48.71 -43.73
CA GLN A 10 -29.18 -49.03 -42.29
C GLN A 10 -29.67 -47.78 -41.57
N THR A 11 -30.87 -47.83 -40.99
CA THR A 11 -31.37 -46.84 -40.03
C THR A 11 -30.58 -46.99 -38.74
N GLN A 12 -29.70 -46.03 -38.46
CA GLN A 12 -28.99 -45.95 -37.19
C GLN A 12 -29.97 -45.52 -36.09
N THR A 13 -29.90 -46.13 -34.93
CA THR A 13 -30.70 -45.77 -33.77
C THR A 13 -30.29 -44.37 -33.25
N PRO A 14 -31.21 -43.51 -32.77
CA PRO A 14 -30.88 -42.14 -32.36
C PRO A 14 -29.80 -42.03 -31.26
N GLY A 15 -29.56 -43.08 -30.48
CA GLY A 15 -28.52 -43.13 -29.48
C GLY A 15 -27.12 -43.35 -30.02
N GLU A 16 -26.99 -44.18 -31.11
CA GLU A 16 -25.71 -44.43 -31.79
C GLU A 16 -25.23 -43.20 -32.58
N GLU A 17 -26.12 -42.44 -33.18
CA GLU A 17 -25.80 -41.18 -33.86
C GLU A 17 -25.26 -40.11 -32.88
N ARG A 18 -25.85 -40.00 -31.67
CA ARG A 18 -25.35 -39.10 -30.62
C ARG A 18 -23.96 -39.50 -30.11
N LEU A 19 -23.72 -40.79 -29.88
CA LEU A 19 -22.43 -41.28 -29.40
C LEU A 19 -21.32 -41.08 -30.44
N LYS A 20 -21.61 -41.36 -31.72
CA LYS A 20 -20.68 -41.11 -32.82
C LYS A 20 -20.36 -39.62 -32.99
N SER A 21 -21.34 -38.75 -32.91
CA SER A 21 -21.17 -37.31 -32.98
C SER A 21 -20.30 -36.78 -31.80
N PHE A 22 -20.49 -37.28 -30.60
CA PHE A 22 -19.65 -36.91 -29.45
C PHE A 22 -18.20 -37.37 -29.60
N LEU A 23 -17.99 -38.64 -30.00
CA LEU A 23 -16.64 -39.18 -30.25
C LEU A 23 -15.94 -38.45 -31.41
N ASP A 24 -16.68 -38.15 -32.49
CA ASP A 24 -16.12 -37.38 -33.61
C ASP A 24 -15.74 -35.95 -33.21
N MET A 25 -16.41 -35.38 -32.23
CA MET A 25 -16.16 -34.05 -31.72
C MET A 25 -14.91 -33.99 -30.80
N ILE A 26 -14.66 -35.04 -30.01
CA ILE A 26 -13.56 -35.10 -29.06
C ILE A 26 -12.30 -35.82 -29.57
N ALA A 27 -12.46 -36.73 -30.55
CA ALA A 27 -11.36 -37.49 -31.12
C ALA A 27 -10.73 -36.72 -32.31
N PRO A 28 -9.40 -36.57 -32.34
CA PRO A 28 -8.75 -35.94 -33.48
C PRO A 28 -8.92 -36.82 -34.73
N SER A 29 -9.17 -36.17 -35.87
CA SER A 29 -9.35 -36.86 -37.17
C SER A 29 -8.11 -37.62 -37.63
N VAL A 30 -6.91 -37.13 -37.25
CA VAL A 30 -5.59 -37.68 -37.62
C VAL A 30 -4.64 -37.51 -36.43
N ILE A 31 -3.83 -38.54 -36.18
CA ILE A 31 -2.60 -38.42 -35.36
C ILE A 31 -1.47 -39.02 -36.16
N GLN A 32 -0.46 -38.19 -36.54
CA GLN A 32 0.67 -38.62 -37.33
C GLN A 32 1.98 -38.11 -36.74
N PHE A 33 2.93 -38.99 -36.48
CA PHE A 33 4.21 -38.64 -35.84
C PHE A 33 5.33 -38.52 -36.90
N TYR A 34 6.11 -37.46 -36.74
CA TYR A 34 7.30 -37.15 -37.51
C TYR A 34 8.53 -37.14 -36.62
N THR A 35 9.69 -36.78 -37.18
CA THR A 35 10.98 -36.76 -36.46
C THR A 35 10.98 -35.81 -35.26
N ASP A 36 10.48 -34.59 -35.43
CA ASP A 36 10.58 -33.46 -34.49
C ASP A 36 9.23 -32.86 -34.08
N HIS A 37 8.14 -33.35 -34.68
CA HIS A 37 6.78 -32.90 -34.39
C HIS A 37 5.76 -34.01 -34.66
N TYR A 38 4.51 -33.76 -34.35
CA TYR A 38 3.39 -34.59 -34.75
C TYR A 38 2.17 -33.73 -35.11
N ILE A 39 1.28 -34.28 -35.90
CA ILE A 39 0.01 -33.65 -36.27
C ILE A 39 -1.09 -34.29 -35.46
N CYS A 40 -1.95 -33.48 -34.86
CA CYS A 40 -3.10 -33.93 -34.11
C CYS A 40 -4.32 -33.12 -34.59
N GLY A 41 -5.23 -33.74 -35.33
CA GLY A 41 -6.32 -33.04 -36.01
C GLY A 41 -5.79 -31.99 -36.98
N ASN A 42 -6.12 -30.73 -36.73
CA ASN A 42 -5.70 -29.60 -37.58
C ASN A 42 -4.51 -28.81 -36.99
N THR A 43 -3.83 -29.36 -35.95
CA THR A 43 -2.74 -28.67 -35.27
C THR A 43 -1.41 -29.39 -35.42
N PHE A 44 -0.35 -28.62 -35.59
CA PHE A 44 1.05 -29.09 -35.57
C PHE A 44 1.56 -28.97 -34.14
N ARG A 45 2.18 -30.02 -33.61
CA ARG A 45 2.59 -30.07 -32.21
C ARG A 45 4.02 -30.65 -32.09
N SER A 46 4.74 -30.19 -31.07
CA SER A 46 6.06 -30.72 -30.75
C SER A 46 6.19 -30.87 -29.21
N VAL A 47 6.74 -31.98 -28.74
CA VAL A 47 6.98 -32.19 -27.31
C VAL A 47 8.47 -32.12 -27.03
N TRP A 48 8.79 -31.34 -25.99
CA TRP A 48 10.14 -31.19 -25.44
C TRP A 48 10.18 -31.63 -24.00
N ALA A 49 11.32 -32.12 -23.52
CA ALA A 49 11.53 -32.50 -22.12
C ALA A 49 12.59 -31.59 -21.48
N LEU A 50 12.35 -31.06 -20.28
CA LEU A 50 13.38 -30.36 -19.52
C LEU A 50 14.49 -31.34 -19.12
N ARG A 51 15.72 -30.96 -19.37
CA ARG A 51 16.90 -31.80 -19.10
C ARG A 51 17.75 -31.26 -17.96
N GLU A 52 17.94 -29.94 -17.91
CA GLU A 52 18.77 -29.26 -16.94
C GLU A 52 18.03 -28.07 -16.34
N TYR A 53 18.22 -27.86 -15.05
CA TYR A 53 17.65 -26.79 -14.25
C TYR A 53 18.78 -25.87 -13.78
N PRO A 54 18.53 -24.58 -13.53
CA PRO A 54 19.52 -23.67 -12.98
C PRO A 54 19.92 -24.11 -11.57
N THR A 55 21.18 -23.91 -11.22
CA THR A 55 21.71 -24.21 -9.88
C THR A 55 21.19 -23.26 -8.80
N ALA A 56 20.87 -22.02 -9.20
CA ALA A 56 20.24 -20.99 -8.37
C ALA A 56 19.37 -20.09 -9.24
N THR A 57 18.28 -19.59 -8.70
CA THR A 57 17.40 -18.62 -9.34
C THR A 57 16.85 -17.68 -8.28
N ASP A 58 16.81 -16.38 -8.63
CA ASP A 58 16.16 -15.34 -7.85
C ASP A 58 14.67 -15.19 -8.23
N GLU A 59 14.24 -15.87 -9.31
CA GLU A 59 12.87 -15.82 -9.79
C GLU A 59 12.01 -16.89 -9.11
N GLN A 60 10.82 -16.50 -8.69
CA GLN A 60 9.77 -17.41 -8.27
C GLN A 60 8.90 -17.82 -9.47
N ALA A 61 8.33 -19.03 -9.42
CA ALA A 61 7.50 -19.57 -10.50
C ALA A 61 8.22 -19.54 -11.87
N ILE A 62 9.41 -20.14 -11.92
CA ILE A 62 10.34 -20.09 -13.07
C ILE A 62 9.71 -20.51 -14.42
N LEU A 63 8.64 -21.31 -14.40
CA LEU A 63 7.91 -21.77 -15.60
C LEU A 63 6.70 -20.87 -15.95
N ARG A 64 6.48 -19.77 -15.22
CA ARG A 64 5.29 -18.94 -15.38
C ARG A 64 5.12 -18.42 -16.80
N HIS A 65 6.14 -17.80 -17.37
CA HIS A 65 6.05 -17.22 -18.72
C HIS A 65 5.79 -18.28 -19.81
N LEU A 66 6.20 -19.51 -19.55
CA LEU A 66 5.88 -20.64 -20.41
C LEU A 66 4.44 -21.11 -20.21
N GLY A 67 3.96 -21.14 -18.96
CA GLY A 67 2.60 -21.56 -18.63
C GLY A 67 1.52 -20.56 -19.06
N GLU A 68 1.85 -19.28 -19.19
CA GLU A 68 0.95 -18.22 -19.65
C GLU A 68 0.94 -18.05 -21.18
N LYS A 69 1.85 -18.72 -21.89
CA LYS A 69 2.02 -18.53 -23.35
C LYS A 69 1.01 -19.38 -24.12
N ASP A 70 0.31 -18.73 -25.05
CA ASP A 70 -0.64 -19.41 -25.94
C ASP A 70 0.07 -20.51 -26.76
N GLY A 71 -0.57 -21.67 -26.85
CA GLY A 71 -0.02 -22.81 -27.56
C GLY A 71 1.03 -23.62 -26.79
N VAL A 72 1.30 -23.28 -25.53
CA VAL A 72 2.20 -24.06 -24.65
C VAL A 72 1.40 -24.80 -23.58
N THR A 73 1.61 -26.11 -23.49
CA THR A 73 1.06 -26.94 -22.42
C THR A 73 2.21 -27.49 -21.57
N LEU A 74 2.17 -27.27 -20.27
CA LEU A 74 3.12 -27.80 -19.31
C LEU A 74 2.56 -29.05 -18.64
N ARG A 75 3.42 -30.06 -18.48
CA ARG A 75 3.12 -31.26 -17.73
C ARG A 75 4.25 -31.55 -16.76
N ILE A 76 3.95 -31.52 -15.46
CA ILE A 76 4.91 -31.75 -14.38
C ILE A 76 4.55 -33.07 -13.69
N TYR A 77 5.50 -33.98 -13.65
CA TYR A 77 5.40 -35.24 -12.92
C TYR A 77 6.29 -35.20 -11.71
N THR A 78 5.75 -35.57 -10.56
CA THR A 78 6.50 -35.68 -9.31
C THR A 78 6.24 -37.02 -8.65
N ARG A 79 7.28 -37.64 -8.10
CA ARG A 79 7.16 -38.79 -7.23
C ARG A 79 8.14 -38.71 -6.06
N GLN A 80 7.75 -39.22 -4.93
CA GLN A 80 8.58 -39.20 -3.74
C GLN A 80 9.83 -40.07 -3.91
N VAL A 81 10.97 -39.58 -3.44
CA VAL A 81 12.22 -40.34 -3.33
C VAL A 81 12.19 -41.11 -2.04
N THR A 82 12.46 -42.44 -2.12
CA THR A 82 12.53 -43.25 -0.91
C THR A 82 13.81 -42.97 -0.12
N PRO A 83 13.86 -43.17 1.20
CA PRO A 83 15.07 -42.93 2.00
C PRO A 83 16.31 -43.73 1.53
N ALA A 84 16.10 -44.89 0.93
CA ALA A 84 17.19 -45.72 0.38
C ALA A 84 17.73 -45.09 -0.94
N GLU A 85 16.84 -44.60 -1.81
CA GLU A 85 17.20 -43.89 -3.03
C GLU A 85 17.89 -42.55 -2.71
N GLU A 86 17.42 -41.81 -1.71
CA GLU A 86 18.00 -40.56 -1.24
C GLU A 86 19.47 -40.75 -0.85
N LYS A 87 19.77 -41.73 0.01
CA LYS A 87 21.16 -42.08 0.37
C LYS A 87 22.02 -42.38 -0.85
N LYS A 88 21.48 -43.14 -1.81
CA LYS A 88 22.20 -43.51 -3.05
C LYS A 88 22.45 -42.29 -3.93
N ILE A 89 21.47 -41.42 -4.08
CA ILE A 89 21.60 -40.17 -4.88
C ILE A 89 22.69 -39.26 -4.28
N ILE A 90 22.62 -39.03 -2.96
CA ILE A 90 23.59 -38.18 -2.24
C ILE A 90 25.00 -38.78 -2.32
N SER A 91 25.16 -40.07 -2.06
CA SER A 91 26.47 -40.73 -2.10
C SER A 91 27.08 -40.72 -3.52
N ASN A 92 26.25 -40.95 -4.54
CA ASN A 92 26.70 -40.92 -5.95
C ASN A 92 27.11 -39.49 -6.38
N ALA A 93 26.35 -38.46 -5.98
CA ALA A 93 26.70 -37.09 -6.26
C ALA A 93 28.03 -36.67 -5.59
N ALA A 94 28.21 -37.01 -4.32
CA ALA A 94 29.45 -36.76 -3.58
C ALA A 94 30.65 -37.51 -4.20
N ASN A 95 30.51 -38.78 -4.53
CA ASN A 95 31.59 -39.58 -5.14
C ASN A 95 31.96 -39.09 -6.53
N LYS A 96 30.97 -38.75 -7.38
CA LYS A 96 31.21 -38.21 -8.74
C LYS A 96 32.00 -36.90 -8.69
N ASN A 97 31.64 -35.99 -7.78
CA ASN A 97 32.35 -34.73 -7.62
C ASN A 97 33.76 -34.91 -7.04
N ARG A 98 33.95 -35.82 -6.09
CA ARG A 98 35.29 -36.17 -5.57
C ARG A 98 36.18 -36.76 -6.66
N MET A 99 35.66 -37.67 -7.49
CA MET A 99 36.42 -38.24 -8.61
C MET A 99 36.84 -37.19 -9.63
N LYS A 100 35.95 -36.23 -9.91
CA LYS A 100 36.26 -35.10 -10.81
C LYS A 100 37.32 -34.17 -10.25
N GLN A 101 37.37 -33.95 -8.95
CA GLN A 101 38.41 -33.16 -8.29
C GLN A 101 39.79 -33.84 -8.34
N GLY A 102 39.85 -35.18 -8.31
CA GLY A 102 41.12 -35.92 -8.25
C GLY A 102 41.76 -36.25 -9.61
N ASN A 103 41.02 -36.19 -10.72
CA ASN A 103 41.44 -36.73 -12.04
C ASN A 103 41.50 -35.73 -13.17
N THR A 104 41.38 -34.43 -12.92
CA THR A 104 41.33 -33.46 -14.03
C THR A 104 42.60 -32.63 -14.13
N GLU A 105 43.23 -32.67 -15.29
CA GLU A 105 44.28 -31.77 -15.70
C GLU A 105 43.75 -30.33 -15.99
N ASN A 106 42.41 -30.15 -15.97
CA ASN A 106 41.72 -28.91 -16.29
C ASN A 106 41.29 -28.18 -15.02
N LEU A 107 41.94 -27.05 -14.71
CA LEU A 107 41.68 -26.21 -13.53
C LEU A 107 40.23 -25.78 -13.44
N GLN A 108 39.58 -25.49 -14.58
CA GLN A 108 38.19 -25.01 -14.62
C GLN A 108 37.19 -26.11 -14.19
N GLU A 109 37.44 -27.36 -14.58
CA GLU A 109 36.61 -28.50 -14.16
C GLU A 109 36.79 -28.81 -12.67
N THR A 110 38.01 -28.66 -12.16
CA THR A 110 38.32 -28.86 -10.73
C THR A 110 37.63 -27.83 -9.86
N VAL A 111 37.66 -26.53 -10.21
CA VAL A 111 36.98 -25.45 -9.51
C VAL A 111 35.46 -25.64 -9.55
N THR A 112 34.90 -25.99 -10.72
CA THR A 112 33.47 -26.27 -10.86
C THR A 112 33.03 -27.47 -10.02
N ALA A 113 33.84 -28.54 -9.96
CA ALA A 113 33.55 -29.71 -9.14
C ALA A 113 33.61 -29.41 -7.63
N ALA A 114 34.52 -28.50 -7.20
CA ALA A 114 34.61 -28.04 -5.82
C ALA A 114 33.38 -27.20 -5.42
N SER A 115 32.96 -26.25 -6.28
CA SER A 115 31.74 -25.47 -6.07
C SER A 115 30.49 -26.36 -5.99
N ASN A 116 30.35 -27.29 -6.92
CA ASN A 116 29.22 -28.25 -6.91
C ASN A 116 29.19 -29.12 -5.65
N LEU A 117 30.33 -29.50 -5.10
CA LEU A 117 30.39 -30.28 -3.85
C LEU A 117 29.92 -29.42 -2.67
N GLN A 118 30.31 -28.16 -2.62
CA GLN A 118 29.85 -27.19 -1.61
C GLN A 118 28.34 -26.97 -1.70
N ASP A 119 27.80 -26.80 -2.89
CA ASP A 119 26.37 -26.63 -3.13
C ASP A 119 25.57 -27.86 -2.69
N VAL A 120 26.02 -29.06 -3.03
CA VAL A 120 25.41 -30.32 -2.55
C VAL A 120 25.41 -30.37 -1.03
N THR A 121 26.51 -29.98 -0.37
CA THR A 121 26.61 -29.96 1.09
C THR A 121 25.63 -28.98 1.71
N ASN A 122 25.52 -27.78 1.13
CA ASN A 122 24.59 -26.75 1.58
C ASN A 122 23.13 -27.19 1.41
N ILE A 123 22.79 -27.80 0.27
CA ILE A 123 21.45 -28.34 0.01
C ILE A 123 21.10 -29.42 1.04
N ILE A 124 22.00 -30.36 1.29
CA ILE A 124 21.79 -31.43 2.29
C ILE A 124 21.60 -30.84 3.69
N ALA A 125 22.41 -29.85 4.08
CA ALA A 125 22.31 -29.20 5.39
C ALA A 125 20.96 -28.47 5.55
N THR A 126 20.50 -27.80 4.49
CA THR A 126 19.21 -27.09 4.47
C THR A 126 18.04 -28.08 4.50
N MET A 127 18.09 -29.15 3.73
CA MET A 127 17.07 -30.21 3.73
C MET A 127 16.93 -30.86 5.12
N HIS A 128 18.05 -31.20 5.77
CA HIS A 128 18.01 -31.79 7.13
C HIS A 128 17.47 -30.78 8.16
N ARG A 129 17.83 -29.49 8.07
CA ARG A 129 17.34 -28.46 8.96
C ARG A 129 15.83 -28.28 8.82
N ASN A 130 15.33 -28.23 7.59
CA ASN A 130 13.93 -27.96 7.26
C ASN A 130 13.07 -29.24 7.19
N ARG A 131 13.67 -30.44 7.34
CA ARG A 131 13.02 -31.74 7.11
C ARG A 131 12.36 -31.83 5.72
N GLU A 132 13.02 -31.30 4.73
CA GLU A 132 12.52 -31.19 3.37
C GLU A 132 12.76 -32.47 2.57
N PRO A 133 11.74 -33.11 1.94
CA PRO A 133 11.91 -34.31 1.15
C PRO A 133 12.46 -34.00 -0.24
N LEU A 134 13.18 -34.99 -0.82
CA LEU A 134 13.52 -35.01 -2.24
C LEU A 134 12.36 -35.58 -3.06
N LEU A 135 12.15 -35.00 -4.23
CA LEU A 135 11.17 -35.46 -5.22
C LEU A 135 11.84 -35.71 -6.55
N HIS A 136 11.56 -36.86 -7.17
CA HIS A 136 11.86 -37.07 -8.58
C HIS A 136 10.89 -36.25 -9.41
N THR A 137 11.40 -35.32 -10.22
CA THR A 137 10.59 -34.38 -11.00
C THR A 137 10.97 -34.44 -12.46
N ALA A 138 9.98 -34.53 -13.35
CA ALA A 138 10.14 -34.40 -14.79
C ALA A 138 9.13 -33.37 -15.33
N VAL A 139 9.58 -32.50 -16.22
CA VAL A 139 8.76 -31.47 -16.85
C VAL A 139 8.79 -31.64 -18.38
N TYR A 140 7.62 -31.68 -18.98
CA TYR A 140 7.43 -31.76 -20.42
C TYR A 140 6.65 -30.54 -20.90
N LEU A 141 7.04 -30.03 -22.09
CA LEU A 141 6.38 -28.94 -22.78
C LEU A 141 5.80 -29.48 -24.10
N GLU A 142 4.52 -29.27 -24.32
CA GLU A 142 3.90 -29.43 -25.64
C GLU A 142 3.70 -28.06 -26.26
N LEU A 143 4.22 -27.88 -27.46
CA LEU A 143 4.05 -26.67 -28.27
C LEU A 143 3.06 -26.97 -29.38
N SER A 144 2.03 -26.16 -29.55
CA SER A 144 0.91 -26.39 -30.49
C SER A 144 0.63 -25.14 -31.31
N ALA A 145 0.51 -25.27 -32.61
CA ALA A 145 0.17 -24.18 -33.51
C ALA A 145 -0.72 -24.66 -34.65
N ALA A 146 -1.40 -23.74 -35.35
CA ALA A 146 -2.30 -24.05 -36.46
C ALA A 146 -1.55 -24.49 -37.75
N ASP A 147 -0.33 -24.02 -37.92
CA ASP A 147 0.52 -24.36 -39.06
C ASP A 147 1.99 -24.53 -38.65
N MET A 148 2.81 -25.07 -39.55
CA MET A 148 4.20 -25.40 -39.27
C MET A 148 5.08 -24.14 -39.07
N ASP A 149 4.79 -23.06 -39.76
CA ASP A 149 5.59 -21.83 -39.67
C ASP A 149 5.35 -21.14 -38.32
N LYS A 150 4.09 -21.11 -37.87
CA LYS A 150 3.74 -20.66 -36.52
C LYS A 150 4.32 -21.56 -35.43
N LEU A 151 4.36 -22.89 -35.65
CA LEU A 151 5.02 -23.80 -34.71
C LEU A 151 6.51 -23.48 -34.58
N LYS A 152 7.22 -23.23 -35.66
CA LYS A 152 8.65 -22.86 -35.64
C LYS A 152 8.87 -21.51 -34.95
N LEU A 153 7.98 -20.54 -35.16
CA LEU A 153 8.03 -19.24 -34.46
C LEU A 153 7.88 -19.46 -32.96
N LEU A 154 6.83 -20.19 -32.54
CA LEU A 154 6.58 -20.52 -31.14
C LEU A 154 7.78 -21.27 -30.51
N GLN A 155 8.37 -22.23 -31.23
CA GLN A 155 9.57 -22.94 -30.78
C GLN A 155 10.74 -21.99 -30.51
N THR A 156 10.95 -20.98 -31.38
CA THR A 156 12.01 -19.99 -31.22
C THR A 156 11.79 -19.10 -30.00
N GLU A 157 10.56 -18.64 -29.81
CA GLU A 157 10.17 -17.81 -28.67
C GLU A 157 10.33 -18.56 -27.36
N VAL A 158 9.84 -19.81 -27.30
CA VAL A 158 9.98 -20.67 -26.12
C VAL A 158 11.44 -20.99 -25.83
N LEU A 159 12.26 -21.24 -26.85
CA LEU A 159 13.69 -21.47 -26.67
C LEU A 159 14.40 -20.23 -26.09
N THR A 160 14.04 -19.03 -26.54
CA THR A 160 14.56 -17.76 -26.01
C THR A 160 14.23 -17.61 -24.52
N GLU A 161 12.98 -17.91 -24.12
CA GLU A 161 12.56 -17.86 -22.72
C GLU A 161 13.27 -18.91 -21.85
N LEU A 162 13.44 -20.12 -22.37
CA LEU A 162 14.19 -21.19 -21.67
C LEU A 162 15.67 -20.79 -21.45
N ILE A 163 16.32 -20.19 -22.44
CA ILE A 163 17.70 -19.69 -22.33
C ILE A 163 17.76 -18.59 -21.25
N ARG A 164 16.81 -17.66 -21.25
CA ARG A 164 16.71 -16.60 -20.24
C ARG A 164 16.60 -17.16 -18.83
N SER A 165 15.77 -18.20 -18.66
CA SER A 165 15.56 -18.88 -17.37
C SER A 165 16.66 -19.92 -17.07
N LYS A 166 17.70 -20.04 -17.89
CA LYS A 166 18.79 -21.03 -17.77
C LYS A 166 18.30 -22.48 -17.72
N LEU A 167 17.23 -22.78 -18.44
CA LEU A 167 16.63 -24.10 -18.58
C LEU A 167 17.05 -24.73 -19.91
N ASN A 168 17.51 -25.98 -19.88
CA ASN A 168 17.86 -26.72 -21.10
C ASN A 168 16.84 -27.81 -21.39
N VAL A 169 16.51 -28.00 -22.67
CA VAL A 169 15.52 -28.98 -23.15
C VAL A 169 16.13 -29.98 -24.15
N ASP A 170 15.55 -31.17 -24.15
CA ASP A 170 15.67 -32.17 -25.19
C ASP A 170 14.42 -32.09 -26.09
N LYS A 171 14.61 -31.91 -27.38
CA LYS A 171 13.52 -31.78 -28.37
C LYS A 171 12.86 -33.10 -28.73
N LEU A 172 13.20 -34.19 -28.05
CA LEU A 172 12.67 -35.55 -28.25
C LEU A 172 12.64 -36.00 -29.72
N LEU A 173 13.74 -35.76 -30.44
CA LEU A 173 13.87 -36.19 -31.85
C LEU A 173 13.64 -37.71 -31.98
N LEU A 174 12.84 -38.13 -32.97
CA LEU A 174 12.41 -39.51 -33.23
C LEU A 174 11.58 -40.14 -32.08
N ARG A 175 11.24 -39.36 -31.05
CA ARG A 175 10.51 -39.83 -29.83
C ARG A 175 9.24 -39.04 -29.55
N GLN A 176 8.70 -38.36 -30.56
CA GLN A 176 7.50 -37.54 -30.41
C GLN A 176 6.27 -38.36 -29.97
N LYS A 177 6.18 -39.65 -30.37
CA LYS A 177 5.13 -40.56 -29.92
C LYS A 177 5.20 -40.82 -28.40
N GLN A 178 6.41 -41.04 -27.87
CA GLN A 178 6.57 -41.19 -26.42
C GLN A 178 6.30 -39.85 -25.69
N GLY A 179 6.75 -38.72 -26.29
CA GLY A 179 6.45 -37.39 -25.78
C GLY A 179 4.96 -37.12 -25.69
N PHE A 180 4.19 -37.47 -26.72
CA PHE A 180 2.72 -37.40 -26.68
C PHE A 180 2.12 -38.14 -25.50
N LEU A 181 2.60 -39.35 -25.20
CA LEU A 181 2.14 -40.12 -24.04
C LEU A 181 2.46 -39.46 -22.69
N CYS A 182 3.46 -38.58 -22.65
CA CYS A 182 3.80 -37.82 -21.45
C CYS A 182 2.94 -36.55 -21.29
N VAL A 183 2.47 -35.91 -22.36
CA VAL A 183 1.71 -34.66 -22.29
C VAL A 183 0.19 -34.84 -22.38
N HIS A 184 -0.27 -35.97 -22.85
CA HIS A 184 -1.70 -36.29 -22.93
C HIS A 184 -2.38 -36.16 -21.54
N PRO A 185 -3.61 -35.67 -21.40
CA PRO A 185 -4.31 -35.51 -20.11
C PRO A 185 -4.36 -36.79 -19.25
N ALA A 186 -4.55 -37.95 -19.88
CA ALA A 186 -4.48 -39.28 -19.23
C ALA A 186 -3.12 -39.93 -19.33
N GLY A 187 -2.07 -39.15 -19.63
CA GLY A 187 -0.72 -39.64 -19.89
C GLY A 187 0.03 -40.02 -18.62
N ARG A 188 1.17 -40.65 -18.85
CA ARG A 188 2.11 -41.06 -17.80
C ARG A 188 3.54 -40.73 -18.22
N ASN A 189 4.43 -40.53 -17.26
CA ASN A 189 5.86 -40.39 -17.53
C ASN A 189 6.43 -41.70 -18.05
N VAL A 190 6.65 -41.82 -19.35
CA VAL A 190 7.19 -43.03 -19.98
C VAL A 190 8.72 -43.04 -20.04
N PHE A 191 9.36 -41.88 -19.82
CA PHE A 191 10.82 -41.76 -19.86
C PHE A 191 11.47 -42.00 -18.50
N LEU A 192 10.73 -41.87 -17.42
CA LEU A 192 11.18 -42.10 -16.03
C LEU A 192 12.55 -41.44 -15.76
N GLU A 193 13.52 -42.20 -15.29
CA GLU A 193 14.84 -41.74 -14.86
C GLU A 193 15.63 -40.96 -15.93
N GLN A 194 15.27 -41.08 -17.20
CA GLN A 194 15.95 -40.34 -18.28
C GLN A 194 15.81 -38.84 -18.13
N PHE A 195 14.60 -38.33 -17.78
CA PHE A 195 14.31 -36.92 -17.61
C PHE A 195 13.92 -36.55 -16.17
N GLU A 196 13.76 -37.52 -15.27
CA GLU A 196 13.58 -37.22 -13.86
C GLU A 196 14.86 -36.66 -13.25
N ARG A 197 14.69 -35.60 -12.45
CA ARG A 197 15.74 -35.02 -11.60
C ARG A 197 15.28 -35.02 -10.17
N ALA A 198 16.17 -35.41 -9.26
CA ALA A 198 15.91 -35.33 -7.83
C ALA A 198 16.11 -33.88 -7.38
N LEU A 199 15.02 -33.21 -7.00
CA LEU A 199 14.99 -31.83 -6.55
C LEU A 199 14.39 -31.74 -5.15
N PRO A 200 14.86 -30.79 -4.29
CA PRO A 200 14.19 -30.46 -3.04
C PRO A 200 12.74 -30.01 -3.30
N ALA A 201 11.84 -30.28 -2.34
CA ALA A 201 10.42 -29.93 -2.49
C ALA A 201 10.19 -28.42 -2.72
N SER A 202 10.98 -27.54 -2.10
CA SER A 202 10.97 -26.09 -2.33
C SER A 202 11.29 -25.73 -3.78
N SER A 203 12.30 -26.40 -4.37
CA SER A 203 12.67 -26.21 -5.76
C SER A 203 11.57 -26.70 -6.71
N VAL A 204 10.89 -27.79 -6.39
CA VAL A 204 9.74 -28.30 -7.15
C VAL A 204 8.55 -27.34 -7.03
N ALA A 205 8.30 -26.77 -5.85
CA ALA A 205 7.26 -25.75 -5.67
C ALA A 205 7.53 -24.51 -6.55
N ASN A 206 8.80 -24.16 -6.76
CA ASN A 206 9.18 -23.05 -7.64
C ASN A 206 8.97 -23.35 -9.15
N LEU A 207 8.75 -24.60 -9.54
CA LEU A 207 8.34 -24.97 -10.90
C LEU A 207 6.85 -24.79 -11.15
N PHE A 208 6.04 -24.54 -10.10
CA PHE A 208 4.60 -24.32 -10.24
C PHE A 208 4.35 -23.05 -11.05
N PRO A 209 3.68 -23.14 -12.24
CA PRO A 209 3.62 -22.04 -13.18
C PRO A 209 2.61 -20.95 -12.79
N PHE A 210 1.72 -21.23 -11.83
CA PHE A 210 0.70 -20.30 -11.43
C PHE A 210 1.17 -19.57 -10.17
N ASN A 211 1.44 -18.28 -10.33
CA ASN A 211 1.75 -17.41 -9.21
C ASN A 211 0.64 -16.37 -9.06
N TYR A 212 -0.34 -16.66 -8.23
CA TYR A 212 -1.35 -15.71 -7.82
C TYR A 212 -0.90 -15.11 -6.48
N SER A 213 -0.41 -13.88 -6.53
CA SER A 213 -0.02 -13.11 -5.35
C SER A 213 -0.90 -11.87 -5.15
N GLY A 214 -1.96 -11.74 -5.92
CA GLY A 214 -2.93 -10.67 -5.80
C GLY A 214 -3.65 -10.68 -4.45
N LYS A 215 -4.29 -9.57 -4.14
CA LYS A 215 -5.12 -9.39 -2.96
C LYS A 215 -6.54 -9.06 -3.41
N THR A 216 -7.52 -9.75 -2.84
CA THR A 216 -8.93 -9.47 -3.09
C THR A 216 -9.69 -9.53 -1.77
N ASP A 217 -9.84 -8.38 -1.14
CA ASP A 217 -10.68 -8.24 0.05
C ASP A 217 -12.16 -8.27 -0.36
N LYS A 218 -13.04 -8.77 0.50
CA LYS A 218 -14.47 -8.96 0.19
C LYS A 218 -15.18 -7.68 -0.28
N ASN A 219 -14.85 -6.54 0.35
CA ASN A 219 -15.37 -5.23 0.00
C ASN A 219 -14.25 -4.33 -0.59
N GLY A 220 -13.22 -4.95 -1.18
CA GLY A 220 -12.04 -4.27 -1.65
C GLY A 220 -12.27 -3.48 -2.93
N PHE A 221 -11.65 -2.31 -3.00
CA PHE A 221 -11.57 -1.48 -4.20
C PHE A 221 -10.24 -1.72 -4.91
N TYR A 222 -10.29 -1.78 -6.21
CA TYR A 222 -9.11 -1.98 -7.05
C TYR A 222 -8.15 -0.79 -6.96
N ILE A 223 -6.89 -1.07 -6.65
CA ILE A 223 -5.82 -0.05 -6.54
C ILE A 223 -4.67 -0.27 -7.51
N GLY A 224 -4.64 -1.39 -8.22
CA GLY A 224 -3.58 -1.70 -9.18
C GLY A 224 -3.35 -3.18 -9.36
N ARG A 225 -2.16 -3.50 -9.86
CA ARG A 225 -1.72 -4.87 -10.10
C ARG A 225 -0.39 -5.13 -9.42
N ASP A 226 -0.15 -6.38 -9.05
CA ASP A 226 1.15 -6.79 -8.58
C ASP A 226 2.15 -7.01 -9.76
N LYS A 227 3.40 -7.33 -9.42
CA LYS A 227 4.44 -7.60 -10.44
C LYS A 227 4.10 -8.77 -11.37
N PHE A 228 3.13 -9.60 -11.02
CA PHE A 228 2.69 -10.75 -11.79
C PHE A 228 1.41 -10.48 -12.59
N GLY A 229 0.90 -9.25 -12.55
CA GLY A 229 -0.31 -8.84 -13.25
C GLY A 229 -1.61 -9.17 -12.50
N SER A 230 -1.53 -9.78 -11.30
CA SER A 230 -2.70 -10.08 -10.48
C SER A 230 -3.30 -8.81 -9.89
N ASN A 231 -4.63 -8.72 -9.85
CA ASN A 231 -5.30 -7.55 -9.31
C ASN A 231 -5.09 -7.44 -7.79
N VAL A 232 -4.93 -6.21 -7.34
CA VAL A 232 -4.87 -5.86 -5.92
C VAL A 232 -6.09 -4.99 -5.60
N SER A 233 -7.02 -5.56 -4.83
CA SER A 233 -8.24 -4.90 -4.37
C SER A 233 -8.26 -4.91 -2.84
N VAL A 234 -8.33 -3.71 -2.25
CA VAL A 234 -8.12 -3.49 -0.82
C VAL A 234 -9.35 -2.85 -0.18
N ASP A 235 -9.77 -3.40 0.93
CA ASP A 235 -10.69 -2.75 1.86
C ASP A 235 -9.85 -2.13 3.00
N PHE A 236 -9.68 -0.80 2.96
CA PHE A 236 -8.89 -0.08 3.95
C PHE A 236 -9.50 -0.13 5.36
N ASN A 237 -10.79 -0.42 5.47
CA ASN A 237 -11.50 -0.53 6.74
C ASN A 237 -11.53 -1.96 7.30
N GLN A 238 -11.01 -2.95 6.57
CA GLN A 238 -10.96 -4.33 7.04
C GLN A 238 -10.08 -4.46 8.29
N ARG A 239 -10.64 -5.06 9.34
CA ARG A 239 -9.93 -5.34 10.60
C ARG A 239 -9.59 -6.81 10.71
N ALA A 240 -8.38 -7.09 11.23
CA ALA A 240 -7.86 -8.43 11.53
C ALA A 240 -6.83 -8.30 12.66
N ASP A 241 -6.31 -9.42 13.15
CA ASP A 241 -5.33 -9.42 14.24
C ASP A 241 -4.07 -8.60 13.90
N ASP A 242 -3.64 -8.60 12.63
CA ASP A 242 -2.51 -7.84 12.11
C ASP A 242 -2.92 -6.52 11.43
N LYS A 243 -4.23 -6.18 11.40
CA LYS A 243 -4.80 -4.98 10.74
C LYS A 243 -5.67 -4.22 11.74
N THR A 244 -5.02 -3.51 12.65
CA THR A 244 -5.67 -2.92 13.82
C THR A 244 -6.37 -1.57 13.57
N ASN A 245 -6.03 -0.88 12.48
CA ASN A 245 -6.55 0.45 12.14
C ASN A 245 -6.60 0.65 10.61
N ALA A 246 -7.21 1.76 10.15
CA ALA A 246 -7.29 2.16 8.75
C ALA A 246 -6.27 3.25 8.36
N ASN A 247 -5.30 3.54 9.22
CA ASN A 247 -4.32 4.58 8.92
C ASN A 247 -3.41 4.16 7.76
N ILE A 248 -3.07 5.13 6.94
CA ILE A 248 -2.29 4.94 5.72
C ILE A 248 -1.07 5.86 5.76
N LEU A 249 0.09 5.32 5.41
CA LEU A 249 1.32 6.07 5.22
C LEU A 249 1.81 5.91 3.78
N ILE A 250 2.13 7.03 3.13
CA ILE A 250 2.64 7.07 1.75
C ILE A 250 3.98 7.80 1.77
N LEU A 251 5.05 7.10 1.43
CA LEU A 251 6.40 7.67 1.38
C LEU A 251 7.04 7.47 0.02
N GLY A 252 7.84 8.41 -0.41
CA GLY A 252 8.63 8.30 -1.63
C GLY A 252 8.97 9.65 -2.26
N ASN A 253 10.01 9.67 -3.06
CA ASN A 253 10.52 10.88 -3.68
C ASN A 253 9.50 11.55 -4.63
N SER A 254 9.75 12.80 -5.00
CA SER A 254 8.90 13.55 -5.94
C SER A 254 8.80 12.84 -7.29
N GLY A 255 7.65 12.94 -7.96
CA GLY A 255 7.41 12.38 -9.30
C GLY A 255 7.22 10.86 -9.37
N GLN A 256 7.25 10.13 -8.25
CA GLN A 256 7.08 8.67 -8.22
C GLN A 256 5.62 8.19 -8.28
N GLY A 257 4.64 9.08 -8.16
CA GLY A 257 3.21 8.76 -8.27
C GLY A 257 2.44 8.81 -6.95
N LYS A 258 2.99 9.44 -5.88
CA LYS A 258 2.30 9.59 -4.58
C LYS A 258 0.95 10.29 -4.70
N SER A 259 0.91 11.48 -5.34
CA SER A 259 -0.33 12.26 -5.49
C SER A 259 -1.38 11.50 -6.32
N TYR A 260 -0.96 10.71 -7.32
CA TYR A 260 -1.87 9.83 -8.07
C TYR A 260 -2.49 8.76 -7.17
N LEU A 261 -1.68 8.07 -6.35
CA LEU A 261 -2.18 7.08 -5.39
C LEU A 261 -3.08 7.75 -4.35
N LEU A 262 -2.70 8.94 -3.84
CA LEU A 262 -3.49 9.66 -2.84
C LEU A 262 -4.86 10.07 -3.39
N LYS A 263 -4.94 10.54 -4.64
CA LYS A 263 -6.21 10.81 -5.33
C LYS A 263 -7.06 9.55 -5.47
N LEU A 264 -6.44 8.43 -5.82
CA LEU A 264 -7.14 7.13 -5.92
C LEU A 264 -7.70 6.70 -4.56
N ILE A 265 -6.90 6.78 -3.49
CA ILE A 265 -7.33 6.43 -2.13
C ILE A 265 -8.46 7.33 -1.66
N GLN A 266 -8.37 8.65 -1.85
CA GLN A 266 -9.42 9.60 -1.50
C GLN A 266 -10.73 9.28 -2.22
N THR A 267 -10.66 8.97 -3.52
CA THR A 267 -11.83 8.55 -4.30
C THR A 267 -12.45 7.26 -3.76
N ILE A 268 -11.63 6.27 -3.43
CA ILE A 268 -12.08 4.99 -2.85
C ILE A 268 -12.75 5.21 -1.49
N LEU A 269 -12.14 5.99 -0.62
CA LEU A 269 -12.71 6.28 0.71
C LEU A 269 -14.03 7.03 0.58
N ARG A 270 -14.15 7.94 -0.40
CA ARG A 270 -15.41 8.61 -0.68
C ARG A 270 -16.47 7.66 -1.23
N GLU A 271 -16.10 6.73 -2.13
CA GLU A 271 -16.99 5.67 -2.63
C GLU A 271 -17.44 4.71 -1.51
N SER A 272 -16.60 4.45 -0.52
CA SER A 272 -16.97 3.65 0.66
C SER A 272 -17.91 4.39 1.64
N GLY A 273 -18.28 5.63 1.33
CA GLY A 273 -19.19 6.45 2.13
C GLY A 273 -18.54 7.33 3.18
N MET A 274 -17.21 7.29 3.33
CA MET A 274 -16.50 8.13 4.31
C MET A 274 -16.52 9.61 3.90
N LYS A 275 -16.61 10.50 4.88
CA LYS A 275 -16.26 11.92 4.70
C LYS A 275 -14.76 12.01 4.51
N VAL A 276 -14.29 12.78 3.52
CA VAL A 276 -12.86 13.00 3.26
C VAL A 276 -12.50 14.44 3.49
N ILE A 277 -11.49 14.68 4.30
CA ILE A 277 -10.93 16.03 4.54
C ILE A 277 -9.46 15.99 4.13
N CYS A 278 -9.09 16.80 3.15
CA CYS A 278 -7.74 16.87 2.61
C CYS A 278 -7.06 18.19 2.95
N LEU A 279 -5.81 18.15 3.35
CA LEU A 279 -4.92 19.30 3.43
C LEU A 279 -4.02 19.32 2.20
N ASP A 280 -4.13 20.37 1.39
CA ASP A 280 -3.53 20.51 0.05
C ASP A 280 -2.57 21.71 0.00
N PRO A 281 -1.26 21.49 0.19
CA PRO A 281 -0.28 22.57 0.17
C PRO A 281 0.04 23.09 -1.24
N GLU A 282 -0.20 22.31 -2.29
CA GLU A 282 0.17 22.64 -3.67
C GLU A 282 -1.01 22.91 -4.60
N HIS A 283 -2.26 22.83 -4.10
CA HIS A 283 -3.51 22.94 -4.86
C HIS A 283 -3.65 21.87 -5.96
N GLU A 284 -3.18 20.65 -5.68
CA GLU A 284 -3.26 19.51 -6.60
C GLU A 284 -4.63 18.83 -6.62
N TYR A 285 -5.48 19.05 -5.59
CA TYR A 285 -6.76 18.34 -5.42
C TYR A 285 -7.99 19.19 -5.77
N VAL A 286 -7.81 20.38 -6.35
CA VAL A 286 -8.91 21.30 -6.73
C VAL A 286 -9.90 20.63 -7.69
N ASP A 287 -9.37 20.04 -8.79
CA ASP A 287 -10.19 19.38 -9.80
C ASP A 287 -10.92 18.16 -9.20
N LEU A 288 -10.20 17.33 -8.42
CA LEU A 288 -10.78 16.15 -7.75
C LEU A 288 -11.92 16.57 -6.82
N THR A 289 -11.70 17.63 -6.03
CA THR A 289 -12.70 18.18 -5.10
C THR A 289 -13.97 18.58 -5.85
N GLY A 290 -13.83 19.34 -6.92
CA GLY A 290 -14.95 19.77 -7.75
C GLY A 290 -15.69 18.61 -8.41
N ASN A 291 -14.94 17.65 -8.97
CA ASN A 291 -15.50 16.48 -9.66
C ASN A 291 -16.24 15.51 -8.70
N LEU A 292 -15.87 15.50 -7.41
CA LEU A 292 -16.57 14.73 -6.36
C LEU A 292 -17.71 15.51 -5.70
N GLY A 293 -18.03 16.73 -6.19
CA GLY A 293 -19.07 17.59 -5.60
C GLY A 293 -18.69 18.12 -4.21
N GLY A 294 -17.39 18.23 -3.95
CA GLY A 294 -16.84 18.71 -2.69
C GLY A 294 -16.69 20.24 -2.61
N CYS A 295 -16.15 20.71 -1.48
CA CYS A 295 -15.85 22.11 -1.21
C CYS A 295 -14.33 22.32 -1.12
N PHE A 296 -13.79 23.20 -1.93
CA PHE A 296 -12.40 23.65 -1.83
C PHE A 296 -12.33 24.97 -1.07
N VAL A 297 -11.59 25.00 0.03
CA VAL A 297 -11.45 26.11 0.96
C VAL A 297 -10.02 26.63 0.91
N ASP A 298 -9.76 27.71 0.21
CA ASP A 298 -8.47 28.38 0.27
C ASP A 298 -8.42 29.28 1.52
N LEU A 299 -7.71 28.83 2.53
CA LEU A 299 -7.56 29.54 3.82
C LEU A 299 -6.76 30.84 3.69
N MET A 300 -5.99 30.99 2.62
CA MET A 300 -5.19 32.20 2.40
C MET A 300 -5.91 33.25 1.54
N SER A 301 -7.09 32.93 1.02
CA SER A 301 -7.94 33.93 0.33
C SER A 301 -8.49 35.00 1.28
N GLY A 302 -8.68 34.65 2.56
CA GLY A 302 -9.36 35.50 3.54
C GLY A 302 -10.90 35.49 3.42
N GLU A 303 -11.46 34.63 2.56
CA GLU A 303 -12.90 34.39 2.42
C GLU A 303 -13.44 33.37 3.42
N TYR A 304 -12.59 32.42 3.80
CA TYR A 304 -12.94 31.33 4.70
C TYR A 304 -12.22 31.45 6.03
N ILE A 305 -12.97 31.24 7.09
CA ILE A 305 -12.48 31.35 8.47
C ILE A 305 -12.88 30.11 9.26
N ILE A 306 -11.98 29.62 10.08
CA ILE A 306 -12.23 28.67 11.14
C ILE A 306 -12.08 29.44 12.44
N ASN A 307 -13.18 29.67 13.15
CA ASN A 307 -13.15 30.35 14.43
C ASN A 307 -12.46 29.48 15.48
N VAL A 308 -11.29 29.91 15.92
CA VAL A 308 -10.52 29.19 16.91
C VAL A 308 -11.20 29.18 18.29
N LEU A 309 -12.01 30.20 18.60
CA LEU A 309 -12.76 30.31 19.85
C LEU A 309 -14.05 29.49 19.87
N GLU A 310 -14.45 28.87 18.79
CA GLU A 310 -15.56 27.93 18.73
C GLU A 310 -15.14 26.61 19.39
N PRO A 311 -15.72 26.23 20.56
CA PRO A 311 -15.34 25.02 21.28
C PRO A 311 -15.54 23.78 20.43
N LYS A 312 -14.51 22.97 20.34
CA LYS A 312 -14.59 21.68 19.67
C LYS A 312 -15.24 20.67 20.63
N THR A 313 -16.11 19.84 20.08
CA THR A 313 -16.79 18.79 20.85
C THR A 313 -15.87 17.59 21.00
N TRP A 314 -14.92 17.67 21.93
CA TRP A 314 -14.10 16.53 22.28
C TRP A 314 -14.98 15.43 22.88
N ASP A 315 -14.68 14.17 22.54
CA ASP A 315 -15.46 13.02 23.02
C ASP A 315 -15.47 12.96 24.55
N GLU A 316 -16.65 13.05 25.18
CA GLU A 316 -16.83 12.93 26.64
C GLU A 316 -16.45 11.56 27.18
N ASN A 317 -16.44 10.57 26.31
CA ASN A 317 -16.15 9.19 26.63
C ASN A 317 -14.68 8.86 26.39
N GLY A 318 -13.76 9.49 27.14
CA GLY A 318 -12.66 8.71 27.64
C GLY A 318 -13.32 7.55 28.38
N SER A 319 -13.46 6.38 27.74
CA SER A 319 -13.96 5.18 28.40
C SER A 319 -13.28 5.07 29.77
N PRO A 320 -13.98 4.70 30.84
CA PRO A 320 -13.37 4.43 32.16
C PRO A 320 -12.20 3.45 32.06
N GLU A 321 -12.07 2.76 30.94
CA GLU A 321 -11.01 1.82 30.59
C GLU A 321 -9.77 2.48 29.96
N ASP A 322 -9.79 3.77 29.54
CA ASP A 322 -8.60 4.51 29.13
C ASP A 322 -7.75 4.86 30.36
N THR A 323 -7.09 3.85 30.91
CA THR A 323 -6.20 3.94 32.07
C THR A 323 -4.94 4.77 31.83
N GLU A 324 -4.63 5.15 30.59
CA GLU A 324 -3.44 5.93 30.23
C GLU A 324 -3.61 7.44 30.40
N ALA A 325 -4.82 7.98 30.44
CA ALA A 325 -5.02 9.41 30.70
C ALA A 325 -5.06 9.70 32.20
N PRO A 326 -4.33 10.71 32.69
CA PRO A 326 -4.40 11.14 34.09
C PRO A 326 -5.85 11.44 34.50
N TYR A 327 -6.23 11.11 35.74
CA TYR A 327 -7.59 11.29 36.30
C TYR A 327 -8.12 12.72 36.11
N ALA A 328 -7.25 13.73 36.23
CA ALA A 328 -7.59 15.14 36.01
C ALA A 328 -8.11 15.43 34.59
N PHE A 329 -7.62 14.72 33.56
CA PHE A 329 -8.11 14.86 32.19
C PHE A 329 -9.43 14.12 31.92
N ARG A 330 -9.80 13.15 32.76
CA ARG A 330 -11.07 12.42 32.63
C ARG A 330 -12.25 13.20 33.18
N CYS A 331 -11.98 14.16 34.06
CA CYS A 331 -12.99 14.98 34.75
C CYS A 331 -13.04 16.42 34.21
N SER A 332 -12.27 16.79 33.18
CA SER A 332 -12.30 18.14 32.64
C SER A 332 -13.51 18.32 31.72
N SER A 333 -14.21 19.44 31.88
CA SER A 333 -15.31 19.81 30.99
C SER A 333 -14.83 20.05 29.56
N LYS A 334 -15.75 20.01 28.58
CA LYS A 334 -15.45 20.34 27.17
C LYS A 334 -14.82 21.73 27.03
N LEU A 335 -15.34 22.68 27.77
CA LEU A 335 -14.85 24.07 27.76
C LEU A 335 -13.42 24.13 28.34
N SER A 336 -13.15 23.45 29.46
CA SER A 336 -11.80 23.42 30.04
C SER A 336 -10.76 22.78 29.09
N GLN A 337 -11.15 21.71 28.39
CA GLN A 337 -10.29 21.09 27.36
C GLN A 337 -10.03 22.04 26.20
N HIS A 338 -11.07 22.78 25.76
CA HIS A 338 -10.93 23.76 24.70
C HIS A 338 -10.04 24.93 25.09
N ILE A 339 -10.17 25.44 26.32
CA ILE A 339 -9.28 26.51 26.83
C ILE A 339 -7.83 26.04 26.89
N SER A 340 -7.58 24.79 27.29
CA SER A 340 -6.25 24.21 27.23
C SER A 340 -5.70 24.15 25.81
N PHE A 341 -6.52 23.75 24.84
CA PHE A 341 -6.17 23.81 23.42
C PHE A 341 -5.84 25.25 22.95
N LEU A 342 -6.61 26.24 23.39
CA LEU A 342 -6.38 27.66 23.04
C LEU A 342 -5.02 28.15 23.58
N LYS A 343 -4.58 27.71 24.75
CA LYS A 343 -3.22 28.03 25.25
C LYS A 343 -2.14 27.51 24.29
N ASP A 344 -2.28 26.29 23.78
CA ASP A 344 -1.33 25.74 22.81
C ASP A 344 -1.41 26.45 21.45
N PHE A 345 -2.61 26.86 21.02
CA PHE A 345 -2.80 27.66 19.82
C PHE A 345 -2.08 29.01 19.93
N PHE A 346 -2.27 29.75 21.03
CA PHE A 346 -1.59 31.05 21.22
C PHE A 346 -0.08 30.89 21.35
N ARG A 347 0.39 29.80 22.01
CA ARG A 347 1.81 29.46 22.07
C ARG A 347 2.40 29.18 20.67
N SER A 348 1.66 28.54 19.78
CA SER A 348 2.10 28.27 18.41
C SER A 348 2.14 29.54 17.54
N TYR A 349 1.24 30.50 17.80
CA TYR A 349 1.24 31.78 17.10
C TYR A 349 2.41 32.68 17.53
N LYS A 350 2.67 32.77 18.84
CA LYS A 350 3.71 33.63 19.40
C LYS A 350 4.28 33.00 20.65
N ASN A 351 5.57 33.17 20.89
CA ASN A 351 6.23 32.64 22.09
C ASN A 351 5.82 33.43 23.34
N PHE A 352 4.54 33.34 23.74
CA PHE A 352 4.06 33.90 24.99
C PHE A 352 4.67 33.15 26.18
N THR A 353 4.98 33.90 27.24
CA THR A 353 5.41 33.33 28.52
C THR A 353 4.25 32.59 29.20
N ASP A 354 4.55 31.71 30.14
CA ASP A 354 3.50 30.99 30.89
C ASP A 354 2.57 31.97 31.63
N SER A 355 3.10 33.07 32.22
CA SER A 355 2.27 34.10 32.87
C SER A 355 1.35 34.83 31.90
N GLN A 356 1.77 35.06 30.65
CA GLN A 356 0.92 35.62 29.61
C GLN A 356 -0.19 34.64 29.18
N LEU A 357 0.16 33.35 29.04
CA LEU A 357 -0.82 32.30 28.69
C LEU A 357 -1.85 32.08 29.81
N ASP A 358 -1.41 32.10 31.08
CA ASP A 358 -2.34 32.01 32.22
C ASP A 358 -3.26 33.25 32.29
N THR A 359 -2.75 34.43 31.95
CA THR A 359 -3.58 35.63 31.85
C THR A 359 -4.59 35.52 30.69
N ILE A 360 -4.19 34.98 29.54
CA ILE A 360 -5.10 34.69 28.41
C ILE A 360 -6.19 33.69 28.84
N GLU A 361 -5.84 32.64 29.61
CA GLU A 361 -6.80 31.67 30.15
C GLU A 361 -7.88 32.36 31.02
N ILE A 362 -7.46 33.26 31.91
CA ILE A 362 -8.41 34.04 32.74
C ILE A 362 -9.31 34.92 31.85
N MET A 363 -8.77 35.55 30.80
CA MET A 363 -9.57 36.37 29.91
C MET A 363 -10.54 35.53 29.05
N LEU A 364 -10.15 34.34 28.62
CA LEU A 364 -11.02 33.40 27.91
C LEU A 364 -12.17 32.93 28.81
N ALA A 365 -11.90 32.59 30.07
CA ALA A 365 -12.95 32.21 31.02
C ALA A 365 -13.98 33.35 31.21
N LYS A 366 -13.52 34.59 31.38
CA LYS A 366 -14.41 35.76 31.47
C LYS A 366 -15.18 36.00 30.17
N LEU A 367 -14.56 35.78 29.01
CA LEU A 367 -15.19 35.93 27.68
C LEU A 367 -16.34 34.93 27.52
N TYR A 368 -16.08 33.65 27.78
CA TYR A 368 -17.12 32.61 27.67
C TYR A 368 -18.26 32.83 28.67
N GLU A 369 -17.96 33.23 29.90
CA GLU A 369 -18.99 33.61 30.89
C GLU A 369 -19.87 34.76 30.37
N LYS A 370 -19.29 35.83 29.78
CA LYS A 370 -19.98 36.96 29.15
C LYS A 370 -20.93 36.53 28.00
N TRP A 371 -20.57 35.44 27.31
CA TRP A 371 -21.37 34.84 26.23
C TRP A 371 -22.31 33.73 26.70
N ASN A 372 -22.46 33.54 28.01
CA ASN A 372 -23.27 32.48 28.66
C ASN A 372 -22.86 31.06 28.20
N ILE A 373 -21.58 30.83 27.94
CA ILE A 373 -20.99 29.54 27.59
C ILE A 373 -20.26 29.04 28.84
N GLY A 374 -20.71 27.91 29.37
CA GLY A 374 -20.14 27.27 30.54
C GLY A 374 -20.00 25.77 30.37
N ASP A 375 -19.64 25.09 31.43
CA ASP A 375 -19.41 23.64 31.44
C ASP A 375 -20.68 22.81 31.11
N ASP A 376 -21.87 23.35 31.45
CA ASP A 376 -23.16 22.71 31.18
C ASP A 376 -23.78 23.09 29.84
N THR A 377 -23.06 23.83 28.98
CA THR A 377 -23.57 24.28 27.69
C THR A 377 -23.73 23.12 26.72
N ASP A 378 -24.94 23.00 26.13
CA ASP A 378 -25.21 22.07 25.05
C ASP A 378 -24.69 22.64 23.69
N PHE A 379 -23.45 22.32 23.35
CA PHE A 379 -22.81 22.81 22.14
C PHE A 379 -23.49 22.35 20.83
N GLY A 380 -24.30 21.28 20.89
CA GLY A 380 -25.02 20.79 19.70
C GLY A 380 -26.18 21.69 19.26
N ARG A 381 -26.59 22.65 20.08
CA ARG A 381 -27.66 23.61 19.77
C ARG A 381 -27.17 24.96 19.29
N LEU A 382 -25.89 25.24 19.46
CA LEU A 382 -25.29 26.50 19.08
C LEU A 382 -24.89 26.53 17.60
N THR A 383 -25.02 27.69 17.00
CA THR A 383 -24.55 27.95 15.63
C THR A 383 -23.20 28.67 15.69
N PRO A 384 -22.41 28.70 14.59
CA PRO A 384 -21.13 29.42 14.59
C PRO A 384 -21.21 30.88 15.03
N LYS A 385 -22.37 31.53 14.87
CA LYS A 385 -22.59 32.93 15.28
C LYS A 385 -22.82 33.11 16.78
N ASP A 386 -23.10 32.04 17.50
CA ASP A 386 -23.33 32.07 18.96
C ASP A 386 -22.01 32.01 19.76
N TYR A 387 -20.87 31.97 19.07
CA TYR A 387 -19.55 31.95 19.70
C TYR A 387 -18.82 33.27 19.55
N PRO A 388 -18.01 33.67 20.56
CA PRO A 388 -17.16 34.85 20.44
C PRO A 388 -16.12 34.69 19.32
N VAL A 389 -15.62 35.80 18.79
CA VAL A 389 -14.51 35.84 17.86
C VAL A 389 -13.29 36.53 18.48
N LEU A 390 -12.12 36.43 17.83
CA LEU A 390 -10.87 36.97 18.39
C LEU A 390 -10.92 38.49 18.68
N SER A 391 -11.70 39.28 17.93
CA SER A 391 -11.91 40.69 18.25
C SER A 391 -12.65 40.88 19.58
N ASP A 392 -13.57 39.99 19.95
CA ASP A 392 -14.28 40.08 21.22
C ASP A 392 -13.35 39.82 22.40
N LEU A 393 -12.43 38.84 22.27
CA LEU A 393 -11.37 38.62 23.24
C LEU A 393 -10.44 39.83 23.37
N TYR A 394 -10.04 40.40 22.23
CA TYR A 394 -9.17 41.59 22.22
C TYR A 394 -9.85 42.78 22.89
N ASP A 395 -11.10 43.03 22.56
CA ASP A 395 -11.87 44.15 23.12
C ASP A 395 -12.08 44.00 24.62
N LEU A 396 -12.33 42.76 25.10
CA LEU A 396 -12.40 42.45 26.54
C LEU A 396 -11.08 42.75 27.24
N MET A 397 -9.94 42.31 26.68
CA MET A 397 -8.62 42.58 27.28
C MET A 397 -8.29 44.07 27.27
N GLU A 398 -8.65 44.81 26.20
CA GLU A 398 -8.45 46.24 26.12
C GLU A 398 -9.34 47.02 27.15
N GLU A 399 -10.58 46.56 27.35
CA GLU A 399 -11.50 47.09 28.34
C GLU A 399 -10.95 46.84 29.78
N GLU A 400 -10.49 45.64 30.07
CA GLU A 400 -9.84 45.29 31.35
C GLU A 400 -8.55 46.09 31.59
N TYR A 401 -7.77 46.35 30.55
CA TYR A 401 -6.56 47.18 30.63
C TYR A 401 -6.91 48.65 30.94
N LYS A 402 -7.90 49.21 30.26
CA LYS A 402 -8.36 50.60 30.48
C LYS A 402 -8.95 50.85 31.85
N HIS A 403 -9.64 49.84 32.44
CA HIS A 403 -10.28 49.92 33.74
C HIS A 403 -9.49 49.21 34.87
N TYR A 404 -8.19 48.92 34.59
CA TYR A 404 -7.34 48.24 35.57
C TYR A 404 -7.18 49.05 36.83
N ASP A 405 -7.55 48.46 37.98
CA ASP A 405 -7.39 49.04 39.31
C ASP A 405 -6.36 48.28 40.15
N ALA A 406 -5.16 48.89 40.29
CA ALA A 406 -4.07 48.29 41.08
C ALA A 406 -4.40 48.05 42.54
N LYS A 407 -5.48 48.64 43.09
CA LYS A 407 -5.94 48.42 44.45
C LYS A 407 -6.73 47.12 44.59
N LYS A 408 -7.38 46.66 43.54
CA LYS A 408 -8.02 45.35 43.49
C LYS A 408 -6.92 44.33 43.20
N LYS A 409 -6.60 43.45 44.17
CA LYS A 409 -5.62 42.37 44.01
C LYS A 409 -6.08 41.40 42.92
N GLN A 410 -5.75 41.71 41.66
CA GLN A 410 -6.00 40.83 40.52
C GLN A 410 -4.84 39.85 40.34
N LEU A 411 -5.11 38.71 39.71
CA LEU A 411 -4.08 37.68 39.42
C LEU A 411 -3.15 38.07 38.27
N TYR A 412 -3.46 39.12 37.50
CA TYR A 412 -2.69 39.64 36.37
C TYR A 412 -2.38 41.14 36.58
N THR A 413 -1.39 41.64 35.87
CA THR A 413 -0.99 43.05 35.92
C THR A 413 -1.39 43.78 34.65
N ALA A 414 -1.41 45.14 34.72
CA ALA A 414 -1.69 46.00 33.54
C ALA A 414 -0.62 45.78 32.44
N GLU A 415 0.63 45.61 32.84
CA GLU A 415 1.75 45.38 31.90
C GLU A 415 1.56 44.10 31.12
N LEU A 416 1.14 42.99 31.78
CA LEU A 416 0.85 41.72 31.11
C LEU A 416 -0.29 41.84 30.10
N LEU A 417 -1.37 42.54 30.45
CA LEU A 417 -2.47 42.80 29.53
C LEU A 417 -2.01 43.60 28.31
N GLN A 418 -1.20 44.64 28.52
CA GLN A 418 -0.66 45.46 27.46
C GLN A 418 0.23 44.68 26.50
N GLU A 419 1.12 43.81 27.03
CA GLU A 419 1.98 42.97 26.23
C GLU A 419 1.19 41.93 25.42
N ILE A 420 0.14 41.34 26.01
CA ILE A 420 -0.72 40.38 25.32
C ILE A 420 -1.51 41.10 24.22
N CYS A 421 -2.11 42.27 24.49
CA CYS A 421 -2.82 43.08 23.49
C CYS A 421 -1.90 43.44 22.31
N LEU A 422 -0.66 43.90 22.61
CA LEU A 422 0.33 44.18 21.58
C LEU A 422 0.66 42.90 20.78
N GLY A 423 0.80 41.76 21.45
CA GLY A 423 1.10 40.48 20.84
C GLY A 423 -0.01 39.97 19.90
N LEU A 424 -1.26 40.12 20.25
CA LEU A 424 -2.43 39.65 19.53
C LEU A 424 -3.00 40.66 18.55
N HIS A 425 -2.55 41.92 18.55
CA HIS A 425 -3.11 42.97 17.72
C HIS A 425 -3.21 42.62 16.23
N SER A 426 -2.15 42.02 15.65
CA SER A 426 -2.15 41.67 14.22
C SER A 426 -3.20 40.60 13.88
N MET A 427 -3.37 39.61 14.73
CA MET A 427 -4.33 38.51 14.56
C MET A 427 -5.78 38.98 14.76
N CYS A 428 -6.02 39.89 15.71
CA CYS A 428 -7.38 40.27 16.11
C CYS A 428 -7.91 41.49 15.33
N LYS A 429 -7.09 42.50 15.12
CA LYS A 429 -7.49 43.80 14.53
C LYS A 429 -6.61 44.24 13.34
N GLY A 430 -5.41 43.68 13.22
CA GLY A 430 -4.39 44.07 12.23
C GLY A 430 -4.49 43.34 10.90
N ALA A 431 -3.38 43.24 10.19
CA ALA A 431 -3.29 42.67 8.83
C ALA A 431 -3.65 41.19 8.74
N GLU A 432 -3.44 40.44 9.81
CA GLU A 432 -3.67 38.99 9.86
C GLU A 432 -5.11 38.62 10.29
N SER A 433 -5.92 39.65 10.74
CA SER A 433 -7.28 39.42 11.23
C SER A 433 -8.19 38.75 10.18
N LYS A 434 -8.00 39.07 8.91
CA LYS A 434 -8.75 38.46 7.80
C LYS A 434 -8.62 36.92 7.71
N PHE A 435 -7.59 36.33 8.33
CA PHE A 435 -7.38 34.87 8.32
C PHE A 435 -7.89 34.17 9.59
N PHE A 436 -8.02 34.93 10.70
CA PHE A 436 -8.32 34.33 12.01
C PHE A 436 -9.57 34.87 12.67
N ASN A 437 -9.93 36.15 12.40
CA ASN A 437 -10.99 36.82 13.11
C ASN A 437 -12.32 36.77 12.37
N GLY A 438 -13.24 35.98 12.83
CA GLY A 438 -14.58 35.82 12.28
C GLY A 438 -15.21 34.47 12.69
N HIS A 439 -16.48 34.31 12.42
CA HIS A 439 -17.21 33.06 12.66
C HIS A 439 -16.85 32.00 11.60
N THR A 440 -16.89 30.75 11.99
CA THR A 440 -16.70 29.64 11.06
C THR A 440 -17.74 29.71 9.94
N ASN A 441 -17.28 29.77 8.69
CA ASN A 441 -18.12 29.89 7.50
C ASN A 441 -17.85 28.79 6.45
N ILE A 442 -17.29 27.67 6.89
CA ILE A 442 -17.02 26.52 6.02
C ILE A 442 -18.29 25.73 5.83
N THR A 443 -18.66 25.47 4.58
CA THR A 443 -19.81 24.63 4.24
C THR A 443 -19.51 23.17 4.58
N ASP A 444 -20.41 22.52 5.29
CA ASP A 444 -20.30 21.09 5.52
C ASP A 444 -20.41 20.33 4.18
N SER A 445 -19.40 19.53 3.88
CA SER A 445 -19.30 18.77 2.65
C SER A 445 -18.70 17.39 2.93
N SER A 446 -19.18 16.40 2.20
CA SER A 446 -18.65 15.05 2.29
C SER A 446 -17.24 14.90 1.71
N PHE A 447 -16.77 15.87 0.93
CA PHE A 447 -15.39 15.99 0.48
C PHE A 447 -14.94 17.44 0.65
N LEU A 448 -14.02 17.67 1.57
CA LEU A 448 -13.54 19.00 1.94
C LEU A 448 -12.03 19.08 1.72
N THR A 449 -11.58 20.06 0.97
CA THR A 449 -10.13 20.28 0.76
C THR A 449 -9.74 21.66 1.25
N PHE A 450 -8.77 21.71 2.17
CA PHE A 450 -8.12 22.93 2.63
C PHE A 450 -6.89 23.23 1.78
N GLY A 451 -6.98 24.25 0.94
CA GLY A 451 -5.85 24.80 0.21
C GLY A 451 -5.01 25.69 1.13
N VAL A 452 -3.71 25.39 1.24
CA VAL A 452 -2.78 26.13 2.10
C VAL A 452 -1.53 26.62 1.36
N LYS A 453 -1.58 26.71 0.04
CA LYS A 453 -0.43 27.07 -0.81
C LYS A 453 0.19 28.42 -0.43
N GLY A 454 -0.64 29.43 -0.23
CA GLY A 454 -0.18 30.76 0.20
C GLY A 454 0.44 30.77 1.59
N LEU A 455 0.12 29.78 2.43
CA LEU A 455 0.62 29.66 3.80
C LEU A 455 2.12 29.37 3.86
N LEU A 456 2.68 28.71 2.84
CA LEU A 456 4.11 28.44 2.75
C LEU A 456 4.95 29.73 2.64
N GLN A 457 4.35 30.82 2.13
CA GLN A 457 4.98 32.13 1.99
C GLN A 457 4.70 33.07 3.19
N ALA A 458 3.78 32.68 4.09
CA ALA A 458 3.44 33.46 5.27
C ALA A 458 4.56 33.42 6.33
N SER A 459 4.47 34.34 7.30
CA SER A 459 5.36 34.31 8.46
C SER A 459 5.22 32.97 9.20
N LYS A 460 6.29 32.52 9.86
CA LYS A 460 6.29 31.27 10.64
C LYS A 460 5.12 31.23 11.63
N ASN A 461 4.84 32.34 12.30
CA ASN A 461 3.81 32.46 13.32
C ASN A 461 2.40 32.21 12.73
N VAL A 462 2.09 32.84 11.60
CA VAL A 462 0.81 32.67 10.88
C VAL A 462 0.68 31.22 10.39
N LYS A 463 1.76 30.69 9.81
CA LYS A 463 1.79 29.31 9.33
C LYS A 463 1.49 28.31 10.44
N ASP A 464 2.24 28.37 11.54
CA ASP A 464 2.11 27.44 12.64
C ASP A 464 0.71 27.51 13.29
N ALA A 465 0.19 28.73 13.53
CA ALA A 465 -1.15 28.92 14.10
C ALA A 465 -2.27 28.42 13.15
N MET A 466 -2.19 28.72 11.86
CA MET A 466 -3.19 28.28 10.89
C MET A 466 -3.20 26.77 10.74
N LEU A 467 -2.03 26.14 10.60
CA LEU A 467 -1.93 24.67 10.50
C LEU A 467 -2.48 24.01 11.76
N PHE A 468 -2.20 24.57 12.93
CA PHE A 468 -2.71 24.06 14.20
C PHE A 468 -4.24 24.16 14.28
N ASN A 469 -4.82 25.27 13.82
CA ASN A 469 -6.27 25.46 13.77
C ASN A 469 -6.96 24.47 12.80
N VAL A 470 -6.39 24.26 11.61
CA VAL A 470 -6.90 23.27 10.64
C VAL A 470 -6.81 21.84 11.19
N LEU A 471 -5.69 21.48 11.83
CA LEU A 471 -5.56 20.16 12.46
C LEU A 471 -6.58 19.94 13.58
N SER A 472 -6.87 21.00 14.34
CA SER A 472 -7.92 20.95 15.37
C SER A 472 -9.30 20.69 14.75
N PHE A 473 -9.62 21.37 13.65
CA PHE A 473 -10.85 21.15 12.92
C PHE A 473 -10.93 19.72 12.38
N MET A 474 -9.88 19.23 11.72
CA MET A 474 -9.82 17.85 11.21
C MET A 474 -9.96 16.80 12.33
N SER A 475 -9.30 17.02 13.46
CA SER A 475 -9.40 16.14 14.63
C SER A 475 -10.80 16.10 15.20
N ASN A 476 -11.49 17.23 15.28
CA ASN A 476 -12.88 17.29 15.74
C ASN A 476 -13.79 16.46 14.83
N GLU A 477 -13.67 16.59 13.52
CA GLU A 477 -14.42 15.80 12.54
C GLU A 477 -14.16 14.29 12.69
N LEU A 478 -12.88 13.91 12.79
CA LEU A 478 -12.47 12.52 12.94
C LEU A 478 -13.00 11.85 14.20
N LEU A 479 -13.00 12.57 15.33
CA LEU A 479 -13.28 12.01 16.64
C LEU A 479 -14.73 12.17 17.07
N THR A 480 -15.44 13.19 16.56
CA THR A 480 -16.83 13.47 16.90
C THR A 480 -17.79 12.82 15.92
N ASN A 481 -17.68 13.13 14.64
CA ASN A 481 -18.58 12.62 13.62
C ASN A 481 -18.25 11.17 13.24
N GLY A 482 -16.98 10.77 13.34
CA GLY A 482 -16.55 9.44 12.93
C GLY A 482 -16.66 9.21 11.43
N HIS A 483 -16.37 8.01 10.97
CA HIS A 483 -16.45 7.58 9.56
C HIS A 483 -15.85 8.62 8.58
N THR A 484 -14.73 9.22 9.00
CA THR A 484 -14.06 10.34 8.35
C THR A 484 -12.61 9.97 8.06
N ALA A 485 -12.10 10.34 6.89
CA ALA A 485 -10.71 10.21 6.52
C ALA A 485 -10.03 11.57 6.42
N ALA A 486 -8.96 11.78 7.16
CA ALA A 486 -8.13 12.99 7.09
C ALA A 486 -6.87 12.70 6.29
N CYS A 487 -6.71 13.37 5.14
CA CYS A 487 -5.54 13.26 4.28
C CYS A 487 -4.63 14.47 4.52
N ILE A 488 -3.39 14.24 4.88
CA ILE A 488 -2.37 15.28 5.06
C ILE A 488 -1.27 15.02 4.04
N ASP A 489 -1.29 15.78 2.98
CA ASP A 489 -0.21 15.77 1.99
C ASP A 489 0.95 16.65 2.47
N GLU A 490 2.17 16.32 2.02
CA GLU A 490 3.41 16.98 2.40
C GLU A 490 3.55 17.16 3.93
N PHE A 491 3.32 16.06 4.66
CA PHE A 491 3.30 16.04 6.12
C PHE A 491 4.56 16.63 6.78
N TYR A 492 5.71 16.64 6.09
CA TYR A 492 6.95 17.24 6.59
C TYR A 492 6.79 18.71 7.00
N LEU A 493 5.80 19.43 6.45
CA LEU A 493 5.50 20.81 6.80
C LEU A 493 5.17 21.03 8.28
N PHE A 494 4.71 19.97 8.95
CA PHE A 494 4.35 19.99 10.38
C PHE A 494 5.51 19.65 11.31
N LEU A 495 6.61 19.11 10.80
CA LEU A 495 7.74 18.63 11.62
C LEU A 495 8.48 19.76 12.36
N THR A 496 8.32 21.00 11.93
CA THR A 496 8.88 22.15 12.62
C THR A 496 8.14 22.53 13.91
N ASN A 497 6.93 21.99 14.10
CA ASN A 497 6.09 22.24 15.27
C ASN A 497 5.83 20.93 16.04
N LEU A 498 6.54 20.73 17.14
CA LEU A 498 6.45 19.51 17.95
C LEU A 498 5.03 19.27 18.47
N THR A 499 4.32 20.32 18.89
CA THR A 499 2.95 20.23 19.37
C THR A 499 2.00 19.70 18.29
N ALA A 500 2.17 20.13 17.03
CA ALA A 500 1.39 19.62 15.91
C ALA A 500 1.66 18.12 15.65
N VAL A 501 2.93 17.71 15.74
CA VAL A 501 3.32 16.28 15.59
C VAL A 501 2.69 15.42 16.68
N GLU A 502 2.76 15.87 17.94
CA GLU A 502 2.13 15.17 19.08
C GLU A 502 0.60 15.08 18.90
N TYR A 503 -0.01 16.14 18.44
CA TYR A 503 -1.44 16.21 18.17
C TYR A 503 -1.85 15.19 17.11
N ILE A 504 -1.15 15.15 15.98
CA ILE A 504 -1.39 14.15 14.91
C ILE A 504 -1.20 12.72 15.44
N ARG A 505 -0.12 12.46 16.17
CA ARG A 505 0.12 11.16 16.78
C ARG A 505 -1.03 10.72 17.70
N ASN A 506 -1.55 11.63 18.50
CA ASN A 506 -2.60 11.33 19.45
C ASN A 506 -3.93 11.00 18.74
N PHE A 507 -4.31 11.77 17.72
CA PHE A 507 -5.55 11.43 17.03
C PHE A 507 -5.40 10.19 16.14
N MET A 508 -4.23 9.89 15.55
CA MET A 508 -3.98 8.62 14.85
C MET A 508 -4.22 7.39 15.73
N LYS A 509 -3.89 7.47 17.02
CA LYS A 509 -4.16 6.38 17.98
C LYS A 509 -5.66 6.24 18.30
N ARG A 510 -6.41 7.33 18.29
CA ARG A 510 -7.80 7.38 18.73
C ARG A 510 -8.82 7.11 17.62
N VAL A 511 -8.50 7.44 16.37
CA VAL A 511 -9.42 7.37 15.21
C VAL A 511 -10.02 5.98 14.98
N ARG A 512 -9.32 4.91 15.36
CA ARG A 512 -9.82 3.53 15.20
C ARG A 512 -11.15 3.27 15.91
N LYS A 513 -11.41 3.96 17.04
CA LYS A 513 -12.64 3.81 17.84
C LYS A 513 -13.87 4.42 17.15
N LYS A 514 -13.65 5.27 16.14
CA LYS A 514 -14.68 6.00 15.39
C LYS A 514 -14.77 5.62 13.92
N ASP A 515 -14.18 4.48 13.53
CA ASP A 515 -14.08 4.02 12.13
C ASP A 515 -13.55 5.12 11.19
N SER A 516 -12.64 5.93 11.71
CA SER A 516 -11.98 7.00 10.99
C SER A 516 -10.56 6.60 10.62
N ALA A 517 -9.96 7.31 9.65
CA ALA A 517 -8.63 7.05 9.15
C ALA A 517 -7.80 8.32 9.01
N VAL A 518 -6.49 8.19 9.16
CA VAL A 518 -5.53 9.25 8.86
C VAL A 518 -4.60 8.77 7.76
N ILE A 519 -4.47 9.57 6.72
CA ILE A 519 -3.58 9.34 5.59
C ILE A 519 -2.48 10.39 5.65
N LEU A 520 -1.24 9.95 5.80
CA LEU A 520 -0.07 10.81 5.78
C LEU A 520 0.74 10.54 4.51
N ALA A 521 1.07 11.59 3.76
CA ALA A 521 1.96 11.51 2.62
C ALA A 521 3.16 12.44 2.80
N SER A 522 4.37 11.96 2.49
CA SER A 522 5.59 12.76 2.57
C SER A 522 6.63 12.34 1.52
N GLN A 523 7.51 13.26 1.16
CA GLN A 523 8.55 13.00 0.17
C GLN A 523 9.79 12.35 0.79
N ASN A 524 10.29 12.88 1.91
CA ASN A 524 11.56 12.48 2.48
C ASN A 524 11.39 11.88 3.88
N LEU A 525 11.98 10.72 4.08
CA LEU A 525 12.09 10.11 5.41
C LEU A 525 13.13 10.83 6.29
N GLU A 526 14.12 11.47 5.69
CA GLU A 526 15.19 12.20 6.41
C GLU A 526 14.66 13.37 7.21
N ASP A 527 13.58 14.03 6.75
CA ASP A 527 12.93 15.11 7.47
C ASP A 527 12.42 14.70 8.85
N PHE A 528 12.22 13.40 9.06
CA PHE A 528 11.77 12.82 10.33
C PHE A 528 12.93 12.43 11.27
N ASN A 529 14.18 12.48 10.79
CA ASN A 529 15.37 12.09 11.55
C ASN A 529 16.10 13.27 12.19
N ILE A 530 15.40 14.35 12.46
CA ILE A 530 15.96 15.54 13.12
C ILE A 530 16.10 15.26 14.61
N ASP A 531 17.26 15.57 15.19
CA ASP A 531 17.52 15.44 16.63
C ASP A 531 16.45 16.20 17.44
N GLY A 532 15.87 15.54 18.44
CA GLY A 532 14.78 16.07 19.26
C GLY A 532 13.37 15.78 18.73
N ILE A 533 13.20 15.40 17.45
CA ILE A 533 11.88 15.07 16.86
C ILE A 533 11.73 13.57 16.61
N ARG A 534 12.82 12.85 16.43
CA ARG A 534 12.85 11.43 16.05
C ARG A 534 11.98 10.53 16.95
N GLU A 535 11.99 10.73 18.25
CA GLU A 535 11.19 9.93 19.18
C GLU A 535 9.68 10.18 19.03
N TYR A 536 9.31 11.39 18.67
CA TYR A 536 7.91 11.78 18.45
C TYR A 536 7.37 11.30 17.10
N THR A 537 8.24 11.20 16.08
CA THR A 537 7.84 10.78 14.73
C THR A 537 7.87 9.26 14.54
N LYS A 538 8.69 8.52 15.30
CA LYS A 538 8.77 7.05 15.22
C LYS A 538 7.41 6.34 15.28
N PRO A 539 6.46 6.72 16.14
CA PRO A 539 5.13 6.13 16.16
C PRO A 539 4.33 6.35 14.87
N LEU A 540 4.59 7.43 14.11
CA LEU A 540 3.88 7.72 12.87
C LEU A 540 4.19 6.68 11.78
N PHE A 541 5.33 5.99 11.85
CA PHE A 541 5.71 4.90 10.96
C PHE A 541 5.19 3.53 11.40
N SER A 542 4.99 3.35 12.71
CA SER A 542 4.58 2.07 13.29
C SER A 542 3.06 1.91 13.49
N ILE A 543 2.31 3.02 13.58
CA ILE A 543 0.86 2.98 13.76
C ILE A 543 0.11 2.55 12.49
N PRO A 544 0.45 3.05 11.27
CA PRO A 544 -0.33 2.74 10.07
C PRO A 544 -0.32 1.25 9.72
N THR A 545 -1.49 0.70 9.47
CA THR A 545 -1.66 -0.66 8.95
C THR A 545 -1.28 -0.76 7.48
N HIS A 546 -1.61 0.29 6.70
CA HIS A 546 -1.34 0.36 5.27
C HIS A 546 -0.17 1.30 5.00
N VAL A 547 0.89 0.76 4.41
CA VAL A 547 2.10 1.53 4.11
C VAL A 547 2.48 1.36 2.65
N PHE A 548 2.56 2.46 1.91
CA PHE A 548 2.97 2.49 0.50
C PHE A 548 4.33 3.17 0.39
N LEU A 549 5.33 2.42 -0.04
CA LEU A 549 6.71 2.86 -0.14
C LEU A 549 7.12 2.92 -1.61
N PHE A 550 7.24 4.11 -2.15
CA PHE A 550 7.83 4.36 -3.46
C PHE A 550 9.36 4.49 -3.34
N ASN A 551 10.04 4.67 -4.47
CA ASN A 551 11.46 4.92 -4.45
C ASN A 551 11.82 6.10 -3.55
N ALA A 552 12.79 5.88 -2.65
CA ALA A 552 13.23 6.84 -1.65
C ALA A 552 14.28 7.85 -2.16
N GLY A 553 14.72 7.73 -3.43
CA GLY A 553 15.81 8.56 -3.96
C GLY A 553 17.18 8.16 -3.39
N ASN A 554 17.99 9.15 -3.00
CA ASN A 554 19.37 8.95 -2.57
C ASN A 554 19.53 8.78 -1.04
N ILE A 555 18.48 8.39 -0.34
CA ILE A 555 18.52 8.19 1.11
C ILE A 555 19.41 7.00 1.47
N ASP A 556 20.12 7.05 2.61
CA ASP A 556 20.86 5.89 3.10
C ASP A 556 19.95 4.67 3.27
N SER A 557 20.30 3.61 2.56
CA SER A 557 19.51 2.38 2.53
C SER A 557 19.37 1.73 3.90
N ARG A 558 20.41 1.79 4.75
CA ARG A 558 20.38 1.22 6.10
C ARG A 558 19.38 1.98 6.98
N PHE A 559 19.46 3.30 6.96
CA PHE A 559 18.51 4.15 7.69
C PHE A 559 17.07 3.88 7.28
N TYR A 560 16.82 3.75 5.96
CA TYR A 560 15.49 3.47 5.41
C TYR A 560 14.96 2.09 5.85
N ILE A 561 15.80 1.06 5.74
CA ILE A 561 15.48 -0.32 6.13
C ILE A 561 15.19 -0.40 7.63
N ASP A 562 16.05 0.17 8.47
CA ASP A 562 15.93 0.11 9.94
C ASP A 562 14.70 0.88 10.43
N THR A 563 14.44 2.07 9.87
CA THR A 563 13.31 2.92 10.28
C THR A 563 11.97 2.31 9.93
N LEU A 564 11.84 1.71 8.73
CA LEU A 564 10.59 1.14 8.23
C LEU A 564 10.48 -0.37 8.47
N GLN A 565 11.48 -0.95 9.14
CA GLN A 565 11.55 -2.39 9.45
C GLN A 565 11.33 -3.25 8.18
N LEU A 566 12.17 -3.00 7.17
CA LEU A 566 12.15 -3.73 5.91
C LEU A 566 13.21 -4.83 5.90
N GLU A 567 12.96 -5.86 5.10
CA GLU A 567 14.00 -6.78 4.67
C GLU A 567 14.79 -6.18 3.50
N GLN A 568 16.04 -6.62 3.30
CA GLN A 568 16.85 -6.19 2.17
C GLN A 568 16.19 -6.52 0.82
N SER A 569 15.48 -7.65 0.74
CA SER A 569 14.70 -8.07 -0.42
C SER A 569 13.56 -7.11 -0.75
N GLU A 570 12.86 -6.60 0.27
CA GLU A 570 11.77 -5.64 0.14
C GLU A 570 12.30 -4.27 -0.34
N TYR A 571 13.42 -3.80 0.24
CA TYR A 571 14.06 -2.56 -0.20
C TYR A 571 14.52 -2.63 -1.66
N ASN A 572 15.04 -3.79 -2.11
CA ASN A 572 15.47 -3.97 -3.49
C ASN A 572 14.34 -3.79 -4.52
N LEU A 573 13.08 -4.01 -4.15
CA LEU A 573 11.91 -3.80 -5.02
C LEU A 573 11.67 -2.32 -5.36
N ILE A 574 12.08 -1.41 -4.45
CA ILE A 574 11.87 0.04 -4.59
C ILE A 574 13.18 0.81 -4.75
N ARG A 575 14.32 0.11 -4.82
CA ARG A 575 15.66 0.72 -4.91
C ARG A 575 15.82 1.59 -6.15
N TYR A 576 15.24 1.16 -7.28
CA TYR A 576 15.33 1.89 -8.54
C TYR A 576 14.02 2.64 -8.80
N PRO A 577 14.10 3.91 -9.27
CA PRO A 577 12.89 4.70 -9.53
C PRO A 577 12.08 4.09 -10.66
N GLN A 578 10.83 3.76 -10.35
CA GLN A 578 9.85 3.33 -11.33
C GLN A 578 8.51 3.99 -10.99
N ARG A 579 8.09 4.91 -11.84
CA ARG A 579 6.87 5.70 -11.62
C ARG A 579 5.65 4.79 -11.47
N GLY A 580 4.87 5.02 -10.43
CA GLY A 580 3.64 4.26 -10.13
C GLY A 580 3.89 2.89 -9.49
N VAL A 581 5.14 2.49 -9.26
CA VAL A 581 5.46 1.22 -8.58
C VAL A 581 5.91 1.48 -7.16
N CYS A 582 5.31 0.75 -6.21
CA CYS A 582 5.63 0.84 -4.80
C CYS A 582 5.60 -0.54 -4.12
N LEU A 583 6.27 -0.63 -2.99
CA LEU A 583 6.06 -1.71 -2.03
C LEU A 583 4.84 -1.36 -1.17
N TYR A 584 3.77 -2.13 -1.27
CA TYR A 584 2.60 -2.02 -0.42
C TYR A 584 2.67 -3.03 0.71
N LYS A 585 2.68 -2.53 1.95
CA LYS A 585 2.62 -3.31 3.19
C LYS A 585 1.21 -3.19 3.77
N CYS A 586 0.58 -4.31 4.11
CA CYS A 586 -0.72 -4.36 4.78
C CYS A 586 -0.66 -5.41 5.90
N GLY A 587 -0.45 -4.97 7.14
CA GLY A 587 -0.12 -5.88 8.23
C GLY A 587 1.11 -6.73 7.88
N ASN A 588 0.96 -8.05 7.89
CA ASN A 588 2.01 -9.00 7.52
C ASN A 588 2.16 -9.24 6.02
N GLU A 589 1.20 -8.76 5.21
CA GLU A 589 1.22 -8.95 3.75
C GLU A 589 2.10 -7.93 3.04
N ARG A 590 2.72 -8.33 1.92
CA ARG A 590 3.63 -7.52 1.11
C ARG A 590 3.33 -7.70 -0.36
N TYR A 591 3.21 -6.58 -1.09
CA TYR A 591 2.91 -6.56 -2.52
C TYR A 591 3.85 -5.59 -3.25
N ASN A 592 4.46 -6.03 -4.33
CA ASN A 592 5.06 -5.11 -5.29
C ASN A 592 3.94 -4.60 -6.19
N LEU A 593 3.41 -3.43 -5.86
CA LEU A 593 2.20 -2.87 -6.46
C LEU A 593 2.55 -1.88 -7.57
N MET A 594 2.01 -2.11 -8.75
CA MET A 594 1.88 -1.10 -9.80
C MET A 594 0.53 -0.43 -9.64
N VAL A 595 0.52 0.80 -9.16
CA VAL A 595 -0.69 1.60 -8.92
C VAL A 595 -1.36 1.91 -10.25
N HIS A 596 -2.62 1.58 -10.35
CA HIS A 596 -3.42 1.82 -11.55
C HIS A 596 -4.87 2.07 -11.18
N ALA A 597 -5.42 3.18 -11.59
CA ALA A 597 -6.84 3.50 -11.42
C ALA A 597 -7.65 3.11 -12.67
N PRO A 598 -8.90 2.70 -12.53
CA PRO A 598 -9.81 2.58 -13.67
C PRO A 598 -10.01 3.94 -14.37
N GLU A 599 -10.17 3.95 -15.68
CA GLU A 599 -10.30 5.19 -16.48
C GLU A 599 -11.37 6.17 -15.97
N TYR A 600 -12.48 5.66 -15.45
CA TYR A 600 -13.55 6.51 -14.92
C TYR A 600 -13.12 7.27 -13.66
N LYS A 601 -12.21 6.70 -12.83
CA LYS A 601 -11.62 7.38 -11.68
C LYS A 601 -10.54 8.37 -12.11
N GLU A 602 -9.71 8.00 -13.09
CA GLU A 602 -8.68 8.91 -13.61
C GLU A 602 -9.27 10.22 -14.14
N LYS A 603 -10.45 10.16 -14.77
CA LYS A 603 -11.17 11.35 -15.24
C LYS A 603 -11.54 12.30 -14.11
N LEU A 604 -11.70 11.80 -12.88
CA LEU A 604 -12.00 12.64 -11.70
C LEU A 604 -10.76 13.37 -11.17
N PHE A 605 -9.55 12.88 -11.44
CA PHE A 605 -8.31 13.39 -10.84
C PHE A 605 -7.90 14.77 -11.38
N GLY A 606 -8.42 15.18 -12.53
CA GLY A 606 -8.06 16.44 -13.17
C GLY A 606 -6.66 16.43 -13.79
N SER A 607 -6.16 17.61 -14.11
CA SER A 607 -4.89 17.82 -14.80
C SER A 607 -3.71 18.12 -13.85
N ALA A 608 -3.97 18.55 -12.64
CA ALA A 608 -2.96 18.91 -11.65
C ALA A 608 -2.32 17.67 -11.00
N GLY A 609 -1.04 17.76 -10.62
CA GLY A 609 -0.31 16.69 -9.94
C GLY A 609 0.25 15.60 -10.86
N GLY A 610 0.35 15.87 -12.14
CA GLY A 610 1.05 15.04 -13.15
C GLY A 610 0.38 13.67 -13.40
N ARG A 611 0.26 13.34 -14.68
CA ARG A 611 -0.15 12.01 -15.20
C ARG A 611 1.02 11.02 -15.13
#